data_25663ec049efede6e473c8de320e5f52
#
_entry.id   25663ec049efede6e473c8de320e5f52
#
_cell.length_a   1.000
_cell.length_b   1.000
_cell.length_c   1.000
_cell.angle_alpha   90.00
_cell.angle_beta   90.00
_cell.angle_gamma   90.00
#
_symmetry.space_group_name_H-M   'P 1'
#
loop_
_entity.id
_entity.type
_entity.pdbx_description
1 polymer ?
#
loop_
_entity_poly.entity_id
_entity_poly.type
_entity_poly.pdbx_seq_one_letter_code
_entity_poly.pdbx_strand_id
1 'polypeptide(L)'
;KKRKKKESLEHKRNRILVALGIFAVVYALDELGTLTAAFGTPGDIYASFALFLVPFLIAGYDVLQKAYNNIRRGKAFDESFLMAVATIGAFAMVLFPDTDPHMAEGAAVMLFYQVGELFQAYAVGKSRKSISAMMDIAPDYANVEQPDGSLEQVFPDDIAVGTVIVVKPGE
;
A
#
# COMPACT_ATOMS: atom_id res chain seq x y z
N LYS A 1 5.51 17.08 3.47
CA LYS A 1 5.64 15.59 3.50
C LYS A 1 4.29 14.87 3.64
N LYS A 2 3.36 15.33 4.52
CA LYS A 2 2.02 14.74 4.73
C LYS A 2 1.14 14.77 3.45
N ARG A 3 1.18 15.87 2.67
CA ARG A 3 0.37 16.04 1.43
C ARG A 3 0.80 15.07 0.32
N LYS A 4 2.12 14.93 0.08
CA LYS A 4 2.68 13.97 -0.88
C LYS A 4 2.35 12.51 -0.56
N LYS A 5 2.27 12.15 0.73
CA LYS A 5 1.94 10.78 1.16
C LYS A 5 0.46 10.44 0.98
N LYS A 6 -0.43 11.43 1.16
CA LYS A 6 -1.88 11.27 0.93
C LYS A 6 -2.17 11.13 -0.57
N GLU A 7 -1.55 11.96 -1.40
CA GLU A 7 -1.62 11.87 -2.86
C GLU A 7 -1.12 10.50 -3.39
N SER A 8 -0.05 9.96 -2.80
CA SER A 8 0.47 8.63 -3.13
C SER A 8 -0.51 7.49 -2.80
N LEU A 9 -1.22 7.56 -1.67
CA LEU A 9 -2.22 6.56 -1.28
C LEU A 9 -3.47 6.61 -2.15
N GLU A 10 -3.93 7.79 -2.52
CA GLU A 10 -5.06 7.96 -3.44
C GLU A 10 -4.72 7.43 -4.84
N HIS A 11 -3.54 7.68 -5.34
CA HIS A 11 -3.05 7.11 -6.60
C HIS A 11 -2.99 5.58 -6.56
N LYS A 12 -2.45 5.02 -5.47
CA LYS A 12 -2.39 3.57 -5.27
C LYS A 12 -3.79 2.96 -5.23
N ARG A 13 -4.72 3.56 -4.48
CA ARG A 13 -6.12 3.14 -4.43
C ARG A 13 -6.77 3.14 -5.80
N ASN A 14 -6.66 4.24 -6.54
CA ASN A 14 -7.30 4.37 -7.85
C ASN A 14 -6.73 3.35 -8.86
N ARG A 15 -5.43 3.12 -8.85
CA ARG A 15 -4.78 2.10 -9.66
C ARG A 15 -5.31 0.70 -9.36
N ILE A 16 -5.45 0.35 -8.07
CA ILE A 16 -6.00 -0.95 -7.65
C ILE A 16 -7.47 -1.09 -8.07
N LEU A 17 -8.29 -0.05 -7.92
CA LEU A 17 -9.68 -0.06 -8.33
C LEU A 17 -9.83 -0.25 -9.85
N VAL A 18 -9.01 0.42 -10.65
CA VAL A 18 -8.98 0.25 -12.10
C VAL A 18 -8.58 -1.19 -12.47
N ALA A 19 -7.53 -1.72 -11.83
CA ALA A 19 -7.10 -3.09 -12.08
C ALA A 19 -8.17 -4.13 -11.68
N LEU A 20 -8.88 -3.92 -10.57
CA LEU A 20 -10.02 -4.76 -10.15
C LEU A 20 -11.16 -4.71 -11.16
N GLY A 21 -11.50 -3.52 -11.67
CA GLY A 21 -12.53 -3.36 -12.70
C GLY A 21 -12.18 -4.09 -14.00
N ILE A 22 -10.94 -3.94 -14.48
CA ILE A 22 -10.45 -4.66 -15.67
C ILE A 22 -10.46 -6.18 -15.42
N PHE A 23 -9.96 -6.62 -14.27
CA PHE A 23 -9.95 -8.03 -13.91
C PHE A 23 -11.36 -8.63 -13.91
N ALA A 24 -12.34 -7.95 -13.29
CA ALA A 24 -13.73 -8.44 -13.25
C ALA A 24 -14.34 -8.57 -14.65
N VAL A 25 -14.07 -7.62 -15.56
CA VAL A 25 -14.53 -7.69 -16.95
C VAL A 25 -13.86 -8.85 -17.68
N VAL A 26 -12.55 -8.98 -17.59
CA VAL A 26 -11.79 -10.06 -18.25
C VAL A 26 -12.24 -11.43 -17.73
N TYR A 27 -12.39 -11.56 -16.42
CA TYR A 27 -12.86 -12.79 -15.78
C TYR A 27 -14.26 -13.18 -16.27
N ALA A 28 -15.19 -12.22 -16.35
CA ALA A 28 -16.53 -12.48 -16.87
C ALA A 28 -16.52 -12.91 -18.35
N LEU A 29 -15.67 -12.29 -19.19
CA LEU A 29 -15.53 -12.67 -20.59
C LEU A 29 -14.96 -14.07 -20.77
N ASP A 30 -14.03 -14.45 -19.92
CA ASP A 30 -13.40 -15.78 -19.91
C ASP A 30 -14.41 -16.86 -19.48
N GLU A 31 -15.09 -16.66 -18.34
CA GLU A 31 -16.12 -17.58 -17.83
C GLU A 31 -17.34 -17.76 -18.77
N LEU A 32 -17.71 -16.70 -19.49
CA LEU A 32 -18.79 -16.76 -20.49
C LEU A 32 -18.37 -17.48 -21.77
N GLY A 33 -17.12 -17.92 -21.90
CA GLY A 33 -16.58 -18.59 -23.09
C GLY A 33 -16.47 -17.68 -24.32
N THR A 34 -16.56 -16.36 -24.13
CA THR A 34 -16.51 -15.40 -25.24
C THR A 34 -15.15 -15.37 -25.91
N LEU A 35 -14.07 -15.64 -25.18
CA LEU A 35 -12.72 -15.72 -25.71
C LEU A 35 -12.55 -16.98 -26.58
N THR A 36 -13.06 -18.12 -26.13
CA THR A 36 -13.05 -19.37 -26.91
C THR A 36 -13.91 -19.25 -28.17
N ALA A 37 -15.06 -18.58 -28.06
CA ALA A 37 -15.93 -18.32 -29.21
C ALA A 37 -15.29 -17.38 -30.26
N ALA A 38 -14.48 -16.42 -29.81
CA ALA A 38 -13.85 -15.42 -30.68
C ALA A 38 -12.54 -15.92 -31.31
N PHE A 39 -11.71 -16.64 -30.56
CA PHE A 39 -10.34 -16.99 -30.96
C PHE A 39 -10.13 -18.49 -31.21
N GLY A 40 -11.07 -19.34 -30.75
CA GLY A 40 -10.91 -20.78 -30.81
C GLY A 40 -9.77 -21.30 -29.95
N THR A 41 -9.69 -22.63 -29.78
CA THR A 41 -8.58 -23.29 -29.08
C THR A 41 -7.41 -23.55 -30.03
N PRO A 42 -6.17 -23.26 -29.72
CA PRO A 42 -5.62 -22.72 -28.46
C PRO A 42 -5.52 -21.19 -28.39
N GLY A 43 -6.17 -20.46 -29.30
CA GLY A 43 -6.08 -19.00 -29.37
C GLY A 43 -6.66 -18.29 -28.13
N ASP A 44 -7.69 -18.89 -27.51
CA ASP A 44 -8.31 -18.41 -26.28
C ASP A 44 -7.31 -18.35 -25.11
N ILE A 45 -6.43 -19.32 -24.97
CA ILE A 45 -5.41 -19.37 -23.92
C ILE A 45 -4.47 -18.16 -24.02
N TYR A 46 -4.02 -17.85 -25.23
CA TYR A 46 -3.14 -16.68 -25.47
C TYR A 46 -3.89 -15.36 -25.29
N ALA A 47 -5.17 -15.32 -25.66
CA ALA A 47 -6.01 -14.14 -25.43
C ALA A 47 -6.24 -13.92 -23.94
N SER A 48 -6.58 -14.95 -23.18
CA SER A 48 -6.72 -14.89 -21.71
C SER A 48 -5.41 -14.49 -21.06
N PHE A 49 -4.28 -15.04 -21.49
CA PHE A 49 -2.95 -14.64 -20.99
C PHE A 49 -2.72 -13.13 -21.15
N ALA A 50 -2.92 -12.61 -22.36
CA ALA A 50 -2.70 -11.20 -22.64
C ALA A 50 -3.67 -10.29 -21.83
N LEU A 51 -4.92 -10.69 -21.72
CA LEU A 51 -5.95 -9.90 -21.02
C LEU A 51 -5.76 -9.91 -19.50
N PHE A 52 -5.43 -11.05 -18.88
CA PHE A 52 -5.14 -11.10 -17.44
C PHE A 52 -3.80 -10.48 -17.07
N LEU A 53 -2.84 -10.43 -18.01
CA LEU A 53 -1.58 -9.75 -17.80
C LEU A 53 -1.76 -8.24 -17.57
N VAL A 54 -2.77 -7.62 -18.17
CA VAL A 54 -3.04 -6.17 -18.01
C VAL A 54 -3.35 -5.81 -16.55
N PRO A 55 -4.39 -6.32 -15.89
CA PRO A 55 -4.67 -5.99 -14.50
C PRO A 55 -3.55 -6.48 -13.56
N PHE A 56 -2.88 -7.60 -13.86
CA PHE A 56 -1.73 -8.07 -13.12
C PHE A 56 -0.59 -7.05 -13.12
N LEU A 57 -0.21 -6.50 -14.27
CA LEU A 57 0.86 -5.50 -14.36
C LEU A 57 0.44 -4.16 -13.76
N ILE A 58 -0.80 -3.71 -13.99
CA ILE A 58 -1.31 -2.46 -13.39
C ILE A 58 -1.28 -2.54 -11.87
N ALA A 59 -1.74 -3.63 -11.27
CA ALA A 59 -1.73 -3.81 -9.82
C ALA A 59 -0.32 -4.09 -9.29
N GLY A 60 0.42 -4.99 -9.92
CA GLY A 60 1.63 -5.59 -9.39
C GLY A 60 2.93 -4.86 -9.68
N TYR A 61 2.93 -3.80 -10.49
CA TYR A 61 4.15 -3.12 -10.92
C TYR A 61 5.10 -2.75 -9.76
N ASP A 62 4.59 -2.18 -8.69
CA ASP A 62 5.39 -1.79 -7.53
C ASP A 62 5.91 -2.99 -6.73
N VAL A 63 5.15 -4.09 -6.67
CA VAL A 63 5.59 -5.35 -6.05
C VAL A 63 6.73 -5.98 -6.85
N LEU A 64 6.56 -6.07 -8.16
CA LEU A 64 7.59 -6.60 -9.07
C LEU A 64 8.87 -5.77 -9.02
N GLN A 65 8.73 -4.45 -9.02
CA GLN A 65 9.88 -3.53 -8.90
C GLN A 65 10.58 -3.66 -7.54
N LYS A 66 9.81 -3.80 -6.45
CA LYS A 66 10.33 -3.99 -5.10
C LYS A 66 11.07 -5.33 -5.00
N ALA A 67 10.49 -6.41 -5.52
CA ALA A 67 11.11 -7.74 -5.57
C ALA A 67 12.44 -7.70 -6.34
N TYR A 68 12.45 -7.11 -7.53
CA TYR A 68 13.66 -6.94 -8.34
C TYR A 68 14.77 -6.17 -7.61
N ASN A 69 14.40 -5.03 -6.99
CA ASN A 69 15.36 -4.21 -6.25
C ASN A 69 15.92 -4.92 -5.01
N ASN A 70 15.09 -5.72 -4.33
CA ASN A 70 15.50 -6.47 -3.14
C ASN A 70 16.45 -7.62 -3.51
N ILE A 71 16.20 -8.31 -4.61
CA ILE A 71 17.14 -9.32 -5.15
C ILE A 71 18.49 -8.68 -5.44
N ARG A 72 18.51 -7.55 -6.16
CA ARG A 72 19.77 -6.84 -6.47
C ARG A 72 20.55 -6.39 -5.23
N ARG A 73 19.87 -6.17 -4.11
CA ARG A 73 20.47 -5.77 -2.83
C ARG A 73 20.82 -6.96 -1.93
N GLY A 74 20.71 -8.19 -2.43
CA GLY A 74 20.96 -9.41 -1.66
C GLY A 74 19.90 -9.72 -0.59
N LYS A 75 18.74 -9.04 -0.63
CA LYS A 75 17.58 -9.30 0.23
C LYS A 75 16.56 -10.16 -0.54
N ALA A 76 16.99 -11.34 -0.96
CA ALA A 76 16.09 -12.33 -1.50
C ALA A 76 15.18 -12.89 -0.39
N PHE A 77 14.03 -13.45 -0.76
CA PHE A 77 13.06 -14.09 0.14
C PHE A 77 12.26 -13.15 1.06
N ASP A 78 12.04 -11.90 0.64
CA ASP A 78 10.99 -11.08 1.25
C ASP A 78 9.59 -11.42 0.67
N GLU A 79 8.54 -10.89 1.29
CA GLU A 79 7.16 -11.14 0.85
C GLU A 79 6.92 -10.73 -0.61
N SER A 80 7.52 -9.61 -1.06
CA SER A 80 7.37 -9.14 -2.45
C SER A 80 7.99 -10.09 -3.45
N PHE A 81 9.13 -10.70 -3.09
CA PHE A 81 9.77 -11.73 -3.90
C PHE A 81 8.90 -12.98 -4.02
N LEU A 82 8.40 -13.48 -2.87
CA LEU A 82 7.55 -14.66 -2.86
C LEU A 82 6.27 -14.45 -3.69
N MET A 83 5.64 -13.28 -3.55
CA MET A 83 4.46 -12.91 -4.33
C MET A 83 4.77 -12.81 -5.83
N ALA A 84 5.90 -12.20 -6.19
CA ALA A 84 6.32 -12.11 -7.59
C ALA A 84 6.56 -13.50 -8.19
N VAL A 85 7.28 -14.37 -7.50
CA VAL A 85 7.56 -15.73 -7.97
C VAL A 85 6.29 -16.56 -8.11
N ALA A 86 5.40 -16.53 -7.11
CA ALA A 86 4.15 -17.30 -7.14
C ALA A 86 3.24 -16.85 -8.29
N THR A 87 3.06 -15.56 -8.47
CA THR A 87 2.15 -15.02 -9.48
C THR A 87 2.72 -15.11 -10.89
N ILE A 88 4.02 -14.85 -11.09
CA ILE A 88 4.70 -15.10 -12.38
C ILE A 88 4.67 -16.60 -12.70
N GLY A 89 4.88 -17.46 -11.71
CA GLY A 89 4.77 -18.91 -11.87
C GLY A 89 3.41 -19.35 -12.39
N ALA A 90 2.31 -18.79 -11.86
CA ALA A 90 0.95 -19.07 -12.33
C ALA A 90 0.77 -18.68 -13.81
N PHE A 91 1.30 -17.53 -14.23
CA PHE A 91 1.30 -17.15 -15.65
C PHE A 91 2.21 -18.02 -16.51
N ALA A 92 3.36 -18.45 -15.98
CA ALA A 92 4.32 -19.27 -16.71
C ALA A 92 3.80 -20.69 -16.99
N MET A 93 2.77 -21.14 -16.29
CA MET A 93 2.15 -22.47 -16.55
C MET A 93 1.60 -22.60 -17.97
N VAL A 94 1.26 -21.49 -18.63
CA VAL A 94 0.86 -21.49 -20.06
C VAL A 94 1.93 -22.09 -20.98
N LEU A 95 3.19 -22.10 -20.55
CA LEU A 95 4.30 -22.64 -21.33
C LEU A 95 4.40 -24.18 -21.28
N PHE A 96 3.64 -24.81 -20.40
CA PHE A 96 3.66 -26.27 -20.21
C PHE A 96 2.41 -26.90 -20.83
N PRO A 97 2.55 -27.79 -21.83
CA PRO A 97 1.46 -28.24 -22.68
C PRO A 97 0.35 -29.04 -21.97
N ASP A 98 0.67 -29.67 -20.86
CA ASP A 98 -0.24 -30.57 -20.13
C ASP A 98 -0.74 -29.99 -18.80
N THR A 99 -0.67 -28.65 -18.64
CA THR A 99 -1.12 -27.98 -17.44
C THR A 99 -2.26 -27.01 -17.74
N ASP A 100 -3.24 -26.97 -16.83
CA ASP A 100 -4.25 -25.94 -16.88
C ASP A 100 -3.62 -24.56 -16.54
N PRO A 101 -3.84 -23.54 -17.36
CA PRO A 101 -3.29 -22.21 -17.10
C PRO A 101 -4.02 -21.54 -15.93
N HIS A 102 -3.29 -21.03 -14.97
CA HIS A 102 -3.79 -20.36 -13.75
C HIS A 102 -3.58 -18.85 -13.77
N MET A 103 -3.83 -18.21 -14.90
CA MET A 103 -3.58 -16.77 -15.11
C MET A 103 -4.56 -15.92 -14.31
N ALA A 104 -5.82 -16.31 -14.24
CA ALA A 104 -6.84 -15.63 -13.45
C ALA A 104 -6.50 -15.65 -11.96
N GLU A 105 -6.09 -16.81 -11.44
CA GLU A 105 -5.67 -16.97 -10.05
C GLU A 105 -4.41 -16.14 -9.74
N GLY A 106 -3.43 -16.17 -10.63
CA GLY A 106 -2.21 -15.35 -10.48
C GLY A 106 -2.51 -13.86 -10.42
N ALA A 107 -3.38 -13.36 -11.30
CA ALA A 107 -3.82 -11.97 -11.29
C ALA A 107 -4.66 -11.66 -10.05
N ALA A 108 -5.58 -12.54 -9.64
CA ALA A 108 -6.40 -12.39 -8.44
C ALA A 108 -5.54 -12.30 -7.18
N VAL A 109 -4.57 -13.20 -7.01
CA VAL A 109 -3.65 -13.20 -5.86
C VAL A 109 -2.88 -11.90 -5.77
N MET A 110 -2.36 -11.36 -6.88
CA MET A 110 -1.68 -10.07 -6.90
C MET A 110 -2.62 -8.92 -6.51
N LEU A 111 -3.85 -8.94 -6.98
CA LEU A 111 -4.86 -7.93 -6.64
C LEU A 111 -5.22 -7.97 -5.14
N PHE A 112 -5.47 -9.15 -4.58
CA PHE A 112 -5.75 -9.32 -3.15
C PHE A 112 -4.57 -8.86 -2.28
N TYR A 113 -3.35 -9.19 -2.67
CA TYR A 113 -2.16 -8.70 -1.99
C TYR A 113 -2.11 -7.17 -1.96
N GLN A 114 -2.36 -6.52 -3.10
CA GLN A 114 -2.36 -5.06 -3.19
C GLN A 114 -3.48 -4.40 -2.38
N VAL A 115 -4.65 -5.03 -2.30
CA VAL A 115 -5.74 -4.57 -1.42
C VAL A 115 -5.29 -4.65 0.05
N GLY A 116 -4.67 -5.76 0.47
CA GLY A 116 -4.11 -5.92 1.81
C GLY A 116 -3.07 -4.85 2.16
N GLU A 117 -2.12 -4.60 1.25
CA GLU A 117 -1.12 -3.55 1.37
C GLU A 117 -1.74 -2.14 1.51
N LEU A 118 -2.83 -1.89 0.77
CA LEU A 118 -3.57 -0.64 0.87
C LEU A 118 -4.21 -0.47 2.26
N PHE A 119 -4.88 -1.50 2.77
CA PHE A 119 -5.46 -1.50 4.12
C PHE A 119 -4.40 -1.30 5.20
N GLN A 120 -3.27 -2.00 5.09
CA GLN A 120 -2.14 -1.83 6.02
C GLN A 120 -1.63 -0.39 6.00
N ALA A 121 -1.46 0.20 4.82
CA ALA A 121 -1.01 1.59 4.69
C ALA A 121 -1.99 2.59 5.33
N TYR A 122 -3.30 2.35 5.21
CA TYR A 122 -4.33 3.16 5.88
C TYR A 122 -4.27 3.00 7.40
N ALA A 123 -4.19 1.77 7.91
CA ALA A 123 -4.13 1.48 9.34
C ALA A 123 -2.90 2.13 10.00
N VAL A 124 -1.71 1.94 9.41
CA VAL A 124 -0.47 2.58 9.89
C VAL A 124 -0.54 4.11 9.81
N GLY A 125 -1.16 4.64 8.75
CA GLY A 125 -1.35 6.09 8.58
C GLY A 125 -2.23 6.67 9.68
N LYS A 126 -3.31 5.98 10.07
CA LYS A 126 -4.22 6.38 11.13
C LYS A 126 -3.53 6.37 12.51
N SER A 127 -2.83 5.27 12.83
CA SER A 127 -2.10 5.14 14.10
C SER A 127 -1.06 6.24 14.28
N ARG A 128 -0.26 6.52 13.24
CA ARG A 128 0.74 7.59 13.29
C ARG A 128 0.13 8.98 13.48
N LYS A 129 -1.07 9.23 12.93
CA LYS A 129 -1.77 10.50 13.13
C LYS A 129 -2.22 10.65 14.58
N SER A 130 -2.71 9.58 15.21
CA SER A 130 -3.12 9.59 16.62
C SER A 130 -1.93 9.85 17.55
N ILE A 131 -0.80 9.18 17.31
CA ILE A 131 0.43 9.41 18.10
C ILE A 131 0.95 10.84 17.93
N SER A 132 0.97 11.37 16.70
CA SER A 132 1.37 12.77 16.48
C SER A 132 0.43 13.76 17.15
N ALA A 133 -0.86 13.48 17.21
CA ALA A 133 -1.81 14.34 17.92
C ALA A 133 -1.61 14.30 19.44
N MET A 134 -1.18 13.15 19.99
CA MET A 134 -0.79 13.06 21.40
C MET A 134 0.53 13.77 21.72
N MET A 135 1.46 13.82 20.76
CA MET A 135 2.74 14.53 20.92
C MET A 135 2.61 16.04 20.67
N ASP A 136 1.54 16.47 20.01
CA ASP A 136 1.23 17.90 19.75
C ASP A 136 0.53 18.59 20.97
N ILE A 137 0.44 17.89 22.12
CA ILE A 137 0.01 18.45 23.42
C ILE A 137 1.21 19.10 24.13
N ALA A 138 2.18 19.64 23.42
CA ALA A 138 3.14 20.53 24.00
C ALA A 138 2.37 21.83 24.39
N PRO A 139 2.45 22.29 25.64
CA PRO A 139 1.79 23.52 26.05
C PRO A 139 2.35 24.70 25.25
N ASP A 140 1.48 25.61 24.83
CA ASP A 140 1.86 26.79 24.07
C ASP A 140 2.67 27.77 24.92
N TYR A 141 2.56 27.66 26.24
CA TYR A 141 3.25 28.49 27.23
C TYR A 141 3.47 27.73 28.55
N ALA A 142 4.37 28.23 29.38
CA ALA A 142 4.53 27.81 30.78
C ALA A 142 4.42 29.02 31.69
N ASN A 143 3.80 28.83 32.85
CA ASN A 143 3.72 29.88 33.85
C ASN A 143 4.94 29.77 34.78
N VAL A 144 5.79 30.77 34.78
CA VAL A 144 6.95 30.87 35.67
C VAL A 144 6.60 31.86 36.80
N GLU A 145 6.81 31.44 38.05
CA GLU A 145 6.59 32.30 39.20
C GLU A 145 7.76 33.29 39.38
N GLN A 146 7.47 34.56 39.39
CA GLN A 146 8.42 35.63 39.62
C GLN A 146 8.66 35.87 41.11
N PRO A 147 9.77 36.52 41.53
CA PRO A 147 10.06 36.76 42.93
C PRO A 147 9.03 37.61 43.68
N ASP A 148 8.16 38.33 42.98
CA ASP A 148 7.07 39.12 43.52
C ASP A 148 5.76 38.31 43.68
N GLY A 149 5.78 36.99 43.35
CA GLY A 149 4.61 36.11 43.40
C GLY A 149 3.70 36.21 42.18
N SER A 150 4.02 37.00 41.18
CA SER A 150 3.30 37.07 39.90
C SER A 150 3.67 35.87 38.99
N LEU A 151 2.74 35.48 38.11
CA LEU A 151 2.98 34.44 37.11
C LEU A 151 3.21 35.07 35.74
N GLU A 152 4.36 34.82 35.16
CA GLU A 152 4.70 35.23 33.81
C GLU A 152 4.54 34.06 32.84
N GLN A 153 3.86 34.29 31.71
CA GLN A 153 3.75 33.30 30.63
C GLN A 153 4.96 33.40 29.71
N VAL A 154 5.73 32.33 29.65
CA VAL A 154 6.96 32.23 28.85
C VAL A 154 6.84 31.08 27.87
N PHE A 155 7.43 31.20 26.69
CA PHE A 155 7.49 30.08 25.74
C PHE A 155 8.34 28.93 26.31
N PRO A 156 7.92 27.67 26.16
CA PRO A 156 8.65 26.51 26.70
C PRO A 156 10.11 26.45 26.25
N ASP A 157 10.41 26.92 25.03
CA ASP A 157 11.76 26.92 24.46
C ASP A 157 12.69 27.95 25.13
N ASP A 158 12.14 28.94 25.82
CA ASP A 158 12.89 30.00 26.51
C ASP A 158 13.15 29.65 27.99
N ILE A 159 12.69 28.48 28.46
CA ILE A 159 12.81 28.08 29.86
C ILE A 159 14.06 27.18 30.02
N ALA A 160 14.93 27.57 30.98
CA ALA A 160 16.09 26.77 31.32
C ALA A 160 15.70 25.49 32.10
N VAL A 161 16.47 24.41 31.89
CA VAL A 161 16.30 23.17 32.66
C VAL A 161 16.53 23.44 34.15
N GLY A 162 15.54 23.08 34.99
CA GLY A 162 15.55 23.30 36.43
C GLY A 162 14.70 24.50 36.90
N THR A 163 14.09 25.25 35.99
CA THR A 163 13.13 26.32 36.34
C THR A 163 11.85 25.73 36.91
N VAL A 164 11.35 26.28 38.00
CA VAL A 164 10.06 25.89 38.60
C VAL A 164 8.93 26.55 37.81
N ILE A 165 7.99 25.72 37.35
CA ILE A 165 6.80 26.16 36.64
C ILE A 165 5.53 25.84 37.45
N VAL A 166 4.51 26.70 37.29
CA VAL A 166 3.21 26.51 37.93
C VAL A 166 2.22 25.95 36.87
N VAL A 167 1.68 24.77 37.13
CA VAL A 167 0.66 24.11 36.26
C VAL A 167 -0.70 24.21 36.93
N LYS A 168 -1.69 24.76 36.22
CA LYS A 168 -3.06 24.87 36.70
C LYS A 168 -3.92 23.73 36.16
N PRO A 169 -5.00 23.33 36.85
CA PRO A 169 -5.93 22.32 36.33
C PRO A 169 -6.48 22.74 34.96
N GLY A 170 -6.25 21.90 33.92
CA GLY A 170 -6.69 22.14 32.55
C GLY A 170 -5.64 22.75 31.60
N GLU A 171 -4.44 22.98 32.09
CA GLU A 171 -3.26 23.40 31.28
C GLU A 171 -2.43 22.21 30.83
#